data_1804fdcc82184eecd980929083e89f99
#
_entry.id   1804fdcc82184eecd980929083e89f99
#
_cell.length_a   1.000
_cell.length_b   1.000
_cell.length_c   1.000
_cell.angle_alpha   90.00
_cell.angle_beta   90.00
_cell.angle_gamma   90.00
#
_symmetry.space_group_name_H-M   'P 1'
#
loop_
_entity.id
_entity.type
_entity.pdbx_description
1 polymer ?
#
loop_
_entity_poly.entity_id
_entity_poly.type
_entity_poly.pdbx_seq_one_letter_code
_entity_poly.pdbx_strand_id
1 'polypeptide(L)'
;MLHVAHAAAAGPGPDESVARRVDDALQTARDFVDAFAPDLVVIFGPDHYQGFRYELMPPFCVGAAAAAVGDYGTRAGDLDVPQGVADRLIAHLLAVDLDVAMSEKMVVDHGIVQPLEILFGSSAAKPVIPVFVNSVAEPLGPLRRVRRLGAAVGSSSPGWTAGC
;
A
#
# COMPACT_ATOMS: atom_id res chain seq x y z
N MET A 1 13.00 -18.15 -5.29
CA MET A 1 12.92 -18.68 -3.92
C MET A 1 12.70 -17.47 -3.02
N LEU A 2 11.44 -17.18 -2.69
CA LEU A 2 11.08 -16.03 -1.88
C LEU A 2 11.34 -16.38 -0.42
N HIS A 3 12.40 -15.82 0.17
CA HIS A 3 12.55 -15.83 1.62
C HIS A 3 11.62 -14.76 2.18
N VAL A 4 10.43 -15.17 2.60
CA VAL A 4 9.67 -14.37 3.57
C VAL A 4 10.44 -14.48 4.87
N ALA A 5 11.30 -13.51 5.14
CA ALA A 5 12.02 -13.42 6.41
C ALA A 5 11.03 -13.03 7.51
N HIS A 6 10.28 -14.01 7.99
CA HIS A 6 9.70 -13.90 9.32
C HIS A 6 10.84 -14.07 10.29
N ALA A 7 11.20 -12.98 10.98
CA ALA A 7 12.08 -13.06 12.13
C ALA A 7 11.47 -14.03 13.14
N ALA A 8 12.10 -15.17 13.23
CA ALA A 8 12.03 -16.29 14.13
C ALA A 8 11.14 -16.15 15.39
N ALA A 9 9.95 -16.71 15.32
CA ALA A 9 9.55 -17.62 16.38
C ALA A 9 10.08 -19.00 15.96
N ALA A 10 10.89 -19.66 16.81
CA ALA A 10 11.49 -20.96 16.53
C ALA A 10 10.41 -22.05 16.62
N GLY A 11 9.59 -22.14 15.56
CA GLY A 11 8.64 -23.22 15.30
C GLY A 11 9.02 -23.91 13.99
N PRO A 12 8.57 -25.15 13.74
CA PRO A 12 8.73 -25.78 12.44
C PRO A 12 8.15 -24.85 11.37
N GLY A 13 8.89 -24.64 10.26
CA GLY A 13 8.41 -23.86 9.12
C GLY A 13 7.08 -24.39 8.59
N PRO A 14 6.37 -23.62 7.75
CA PRO A 14 5.09 -24.07 7.19
C PRO A 14 5.31 -25.40 6.44
N ASP A 15 4.28 -26.26 6.48
CA ASP A 15 4.26 -27.48 5.67
C ASP A 15 4.60 -27.14 4.21
N GLU A 16 5.48 -27.94 3.61
CA GLU A 16 5.97 -27.72 2.23
C GLU A 16 4.83 -27.65 1.21
N SER A 17 3.73 -28.35 1.45
CA SER A 17 2.52 -28.29 0.62
C SER A 17 1.80 -26.94 0.74
N VAL A 18 1.80 -26.33 1.93
CA VAL A 18 1.24 -24.99 2.15
C VAL A 18 2.13 -23.94 1.50
N ALA A 19 3.45 -24.05 1.67
CA ALA A 19 4.40 -23.13 1.05
C ALA A 19 4.24 -23.11 -0.49
N ARG A 20 4.17 -24.28 -1.13
CA ARG A 20 3.93 -24.38 -2.59
C ARG A 20 2.62 -23.73 -3.01
N ARG A 21 1.52 -23.96 -2.30
CA ARG A 21 0.23 -23.36 -2.62
C ARG A 21 0.26 -21.83 -2.51
N VAL A 22 1.02 -21.28 -1.57
CA VAL A 22 1.23 -19.83 -1.45
C VAL A 22 2.03 -19.32 -2.65
N ASP A 23 3.13 -19.99 -3.00
CA ASP A 23 3.97 -19.61 -4.13
C ASP A 23 3.19 -19.65 -5.45
N ASP A 24 2.38 -20.67 -5.69
CA ASP A 24 1.52 -20.80 -6.87
C ASP A 24 0.48 -19.66 -6.93
N ALA A 25 -0.14 -19.32 -5.79
CA ALA A 25 -1.10 -18.22 -5.71
C ALA A 25 -0.44 -16.85 -5.97
N LEU A 26 0.75 -16.62 -5.42
CA LEU A 26 1.53 -15.41 -5.68
C LEU A 26 1.99 -15.33 -7.14
N GLN A 27 2.38 -16.45 -7.74
CA GLN A 27 2.73 -16.47 -9.15
C GLN A 27 1.53 -16.14 -10.04
N THR A 28 0.36 -16.72 -9.75
CA THR A 28 -0.90 -16.38 -10.45
C THR A 28 -1.23 -14.88 -10.36
N ALA A 29 -1.02 -14.28 -9.18
CA ALA A 29 -1.24 -12.85 -9.00
C ALA A 29 -0.24 -11.99 -9.80
N ARG A 30 1.04 -12.40 -9.87
CA ARG A 30 2.05 -11.74 -10.71
C ARG A 30 1.70 -11.80 -12.18
N ASP A 31 1.36 -13.00 -12.67
CA ASP A 31 0.99 -13.20 -14.08
C ASP A 31 -0.21 -12.32 -14.46
N PHE A 32 -1.19 -12.19 -13.58
CA PHE A 32 -2.34 -11.30 -13.78
C PHE A 32 -1.91 -9.83 -13.84
N VAL A 33 -1.08 -9.38 -12.90
CA VAL A 33 -0.62 -7.98 -12.85
C VAL A 33 0.26 -7.65 -14.06
N ASP A 34 1.12 -8.56 -14.48
CA ASP A 34 1.97 -8.41 -15.67
C ASP A 34 1.13 -8.31 -16.95
N ALA A 35 0.11 -9.18 -17.09
CA ALA A 35 -0.82 -9.14 -18.22
C ALA A 35 -1.70 -7.87 -18.22
N PHE A 36 -2.10 -7.38 -17.04
CA PHE A 36 -2.87 -6.15 -16.89
C PHE A 36 -2.03 -4.90 -17.18
N ALA A 37 -0.71 -4.96 -16.92
CA ALA A 37 0.28 -3.91 -17.17
C ALA A 37 -0.15 -2.51 -16.66
N PRO A 38 -0.44 -2.33 -15.36
CA PRO A 38 -0.92 -1.05 -14.83
C PRO A 38 0.11 0.06 -14.99
N ASP A 39 -0.34 1.27 -15.33
CA ASP A 39 0.50 2.47 -15.36
C ASP A 39 0.65 3.10 -13.98
N LEU A 40 -0.28 2.85 -13.08
CA LEU A 40 -0.32 3.38 -11.72
C LEU A 40 -0.91 2.35 -10.77
N VAL A 41 -0.35 2.27 -9.58
CA VAL A 41 -0.86 1.43 -8.48
C VAL A 41 -1.39 2.31 -7.36
N VAL A 42 -2.60 2.09 -6.89
CA VAL A 42 -3.07 2.62 -5.61
C VAL A 42 -3.05 1.49 -4.60
N ILE A 43 -2.23 1.62 -3.58
CA ILE A 43 -2.07 0.58 -2.57
C ILE A 43 -2.65 1.01 -1.23
N PHE A 44 -3.54 0.18 -0.67
CA PHE A 44 -4.08 0.37 0.68
C PHE A 44 -3.30 -0.51 1.64
N GLY A 45 -2.81 0.07 2.72
CA GLY A 45 -2.07 -0.69 3.73
C GLY A 45 -2.13 -0.07 5.12
N PRO A 46 -1.75 -0.86 6.12
CA PRO A 46 -1.52 -0.38 7.48
C PRO A 46 -0.19 0.38 7.57
N ASP A 47 0.05 0.90 8.76
CA ASP A 47 1.36 1.29 9.26
C ASP A 47 1.56 0.63 10.64
N HIS A 48 2.75 0.11 10.90
CA HIS A 48 3.10 -0.53 12.16
C HIS A 48 3.88 0.43 13.06
N TYR A 49 3.34 1.63 13.28
CA TYR A 49 3.90 2.71 14.09
C TYR A 49 5.25 3.24 13.58
N GLN A 50 5.50 3.18 12.28
CA GLN A 50 6.69 3.78 11.66
C GLN A 50 6.44 5.22 11.23
N GLY A 51 5.35 5.47 10.49
CA GLY A 51 4.97 6.79 10.00
C GLY A 51 3.92 7.48 10.86
N PHE A 52 3.02 6.72 11.47
CA PHE A 52 1.93 7.24 12.30
C PHE A 52 2.02 6.70 13.73
N ARG A 53 1.79 7.58 14.69
CA ARG A 53 1.82 7.27 16.13
C ARG A 53 0.66 7.95 16.81
N TYR A 54 0.46 7.67 18.12
CA TYR A 54 -0.67 8.23 18.87
C TYR A 54 -0.61 9.76 19.04
N GLU A 55 0.51 10.40 18.77
CA GLU A 55 0.58 11.86 18.68
C GLU A 55 -0.25 12.40 17.51
N LEU A 56 -0.35 11.63 16.43
CA LEU A 56 -1.23 11.91 15.29
C LEU A 56 -1.54 10.60 14.55
N MET A 57 -2.73 10.05 14.78
CA MET A 57 -3.18 8.81 14.16
C MET A 57 -4.46 9.08 13.34
N PRO A 58 -4.34 9.41 12.03
CA PRO A 58 -5.50 9.63 11.19
C PRO A 58 -6.20 8.31 10.86
N PRO A 59 -7.51 8.28 10.64
CA PRO A 59 -8.20 7.08 10.17
C PRO A 59 -7.76 6.67 8.76
N PHE A 60 -7.46 7.65 7.90
CA PHE A 60 -6.95 7.49 6.53
C PHE A 60 -5.94 8.60 6.23
N CYS A 61 -4.91 8.26 5.45
CA CYS A 61 -3.98 9.25 4.92
C CYS A 61 -3.56 8.87 3.50
N VAL A 62 -3.51 9.84 2.60
CA VAL A 62 -2.97 9.68 1.25
C VAL A 62 -1.56 10.28 1.21
N GLY A 63 -0.59 9.51 0.73
CA GLY A 63 0.76 9.98 0.52
C GLY A 63 0.87 10.74 -0.80
N ALA A 64 1.13 12.06 -0.74
CA ALA A 64 1.50 12.86 -1.90
C ALA A 64 3.00 12.75 -2.21
N ALA A 65 3.80 12.38 -1.22
CA ALA A 65 5.14 11.82 -1.36
C ALA A 65 5.37 10.80 -0.25
N ALA A 66 6.17 9.77 -0.51
CA ALA A 66 6.39 8.70 0.45
C ALA A 66 7.79 8.10 0.36
N ALA A 67 8.31 7.62 1.49
CA ALA A 67 9.56 6.89 1.56
C ALA A 67 9.43 5.64 2.44
N ALA A 68 10.02 4.55 2.00
CA ALA A 68 10.06 3.28 2.69
C ALA A 68 11.18 3.23 3.74
N VAL A 69 10.91 2.66 4.91
CA VAL A 69 11.93 2.50 5.96
C VAL A 69 12.90 1.35 5.71
N GLY A 70 12.52 0.35 4.90
CA GLY A 70 13.38 -0.80 4.61
C GLY A 70 13.41 -1.84 5.72
N ASP A 71 12.30 -2.02 6.43
CA ASP A 71 12.14 -3.05 7.44
C ASP A 71 11.83 -4.43 6.82
N TYR A 72 11.98 -5.49 7.61
CA TYR A 72 11.71 -6.88 7.19
C TYR A 72 12.34 -7.31 5.86
N GLY A 73 13.48 -6.70 5.51
CA GLY A 73 14.22 -7.03 4.29
C GLY A 73 13.66 -6.36 3.02
N THR A 74 12.70 -5.47 3.15
CA THR A 74 12.19 -4.63 2.04
C THR A 74 13.17 -3.51 1.70
N ARG A 75 13.06 -2.95 0.51
CA ARG A 75 13.91 -1.85 0.07
C ARG A 75 13.54 -0.55 0.78
N ALA A 76 14.55 0.14 1.32
CA ALA A 76 14.41 1.51 1.79
C ALA A 76 14.52 2.53 0.64
N GLY A 77 13.95 3.72 0.84
CA GLY A 77 14.07 4.87 -0.06
C GLY A 77 12.75 5.36 -0.62
N ASP A 78 12.83 6.36 -1.48
CA ASP A 78 11.65 7.03 -1.99
C ASP A 78 10.83 6.11 -2.91
N LEU A 79 9.50 6.25 -2.81
CA LEU A 79 8.55 5.69 -3.76
C LEU A 79 8.31 6.71 -4.89
N ASP A 80 8.06 6.20 -6.09
CA ASP A 80 7.64 7.02 -7.23
C ASP A 80 6.16 7.38 -7.08
N VAL A 81 5.88 8.48 -6.38
CA VAL A 81 4.51 8.99 -6.20
C VAL A 81 4.25 10.12 -7.19
N PRO A 82 3.32 9.95 -8.15
CA PRO A 82 2.93 11.02 -9.06
C PRO A 82 2.10 12.07 -8.32
N GLN A 83 2.76 13.05 -7.71
CA GLN A 83 2.18 14.02 -6.78
C GLN A 83 0.90 14.67 -7.33
N GLY A 84 0.91 15.14 -8.58
CA GLY A 84 -0.29 15.77 -9.15
C GLY A 84 -1.49 14.81 -9.27
N VAL A 85 -1.28 13.49 -9.34
CA VAL A 85 -2.36 12.49 -9.30
C VAL A 85 -2.82 12.28 -7.88
N ALA A 86 -1.90 12.21 -6.92
CA ALA A 86 -2.22 12.11 -5.50
C ALA A 86 -3.03 13.31 -5.01
N ASP A 87 -2.66 14.53 -5.41
CA ASP A 87 -3.38 15.76 -5.08
C ASP A 87 -4.82 15.76 -5.62
N ARG A 88 -5.02 15.30 -6.87
CA ARG A 88 -6.38 15.16 -7.43
C ARG A 88 -7.20 14.10 -6.71
N LEU A 89 -6.57 12.98 -6.30
CA LEU A 89 -7.24 11.97 -5.49
C LEU A 89 -7.69 12.56 -4.15
N ILE A 90 -6.82 13.28 -3.44
CA ILE A 90 -7.12 13.92 -2.17
C ILE A 90 -8.29 14.88 -2.33
N ALA A 91 -8.24 15.77 -3.33
CA ALA A 91 -9.30 16.72 -3.61
C ALA A 91 -10.64 16.02 -3.90
N HIS A 92 -10.62 14.92 -4.68
CA HIS A 92 -11.81 14.13 -4.95
C HIS A 92 -12.39 13.50 -3.68
N LEU A 93 -11.54 12.89 -2.84
CA LEU A 93 -11.99 12.24 -1.60
C LEU A 93 -12.64 13.23 -0.64
N LEU A 94 -12.06 14.43 -0.49
CA LEU A 94 -12.64 15.50 0.31
C LEU A 94 -13.98 16.00 -0.27
N ALA A 95 -14.09 16.11 -1.60
CA ALA A 95 -15.31 16.55 -2.27
C ALA A 95 -16.49 15.56 -2.14
N VAL A 96 -16.21 14.28 -1.82
CA VAL A 96 -17.25 13.26 -1.56
C VAL A 96 -17.41 12.95 -0.06
N ASP A 97 -17.10 13.91 0.80
CA ASP A 97 -17.25 13.84 2.27
C ASP A 97 -16.44 12.70 2.90
N LEU A 98 -15.23 12.45 2.41
CA LEU A 98 -14.27 11.55 3.03
C LEU A 98 -13.12 12.37 3.62
N ASP A 99 -13.15 12.55 4.93
CA ASP A 99 -12.04 13.19 5.66
C ASP A 99 -10.80 12.30 5.60
N VAL A 100 -9.86 12.65 4.74
CA VAL A 100 -8.55 12.00 4.62
C VAL A 100 -7.46 12.99 5.02
N ALA A 101 -6.45 12.51 5.72
CA ALA A 101 -5.21 13.26 5.90
C ALA A 101 -4.39 13.21 4.60
N MET A 102 -3.51 14.20 4.44
CA MET A 102 -2.51 14.24 3.37
C MET A 102 -1.12 14.24 4.01
N SER A 103 -0.16 13.57 3.37
CA SER A 103 1.24 13.62 3.77
C SER A 103 2.16 13.82 2.57
N GLU A 104 2.97 14.86 2.61
CA GLU A 104 4.05 15.11 1.66
C GLU A 104 5.39 14.44 2.09
N LYS A 105 5.35 13.71 3.21
CA LYS A 105 6.48 12.95 3.75
C LYS A 105 5.98 11.68 4.45
N MET A 106 5.12 10.93 3.76
CA MET A 106 4.63 9.69 4.33
C MET A 106 5.77 8.70 4.49
N VAL A 107 5.93 8.19 5.70
CA VAL A 107 6.82 7.07 5.96
C VAL A 107 5.99 5.80 5.84
N VAL A 108 6.46 4.82 5.05
CA VAL A 108 5.78 3.54 4.87
C VAL A 108 6.69 2.39 5.24
N ASP A 109 6.10 1.34 5.77
CA ASP A 109 6.78 0.11 6.16
C ASP A 109 6.48 -1.06 5.22
N HIS A 110 6.86 -2.27 5.63
CA HIS A 110 6.61 -3.50 4.90
C HIS A 110 5.12 -3.71 4.55
N GLY A 111 4.18 -3.18 5.30
CA GLY A 111 2.74 -3.29 5.01
C GLY A 111 2.34 -2.69 3.65
N ILE A 112 3.10 -1.71 3.18
CA ILE A 112 2.97 -1.10 1.85
C ILE A 112 4.01 -1.67 0.87
N VAL A 113 5.27 -1.79 1.30
CA VAL A 113 6.39 -2.09 0.40
C VAL A 113 6.43 -3.56 -0.01
N GLN A 114 6.21 -4.48 0.93
CA GLN A 114 6.30 -5.91 0.65
C GLN A 114 5.32 -6.41 -0.43
N PRO A 115 4.02 -6.02 -0.44
CA PRO A 115 3.13 -6.37 -1.54
C PRO A 115 3.59 -5.84 -2.90
N LEU A 116 4.18 -4.63 -2.96
CA LEU A 116 4.72 -4.08 -4.21
C LEU A 116 5.90 -4.92 -4.71
N GLU A 117 6.83 -5.29 -3.83
CA GLU A 117 7.96 -6.14 -4.20
C GLU A 117 7.54 -7.56 -4.59
N ILE A 118 6.53 -8.11 -3.91
CA ILE A 118 5.99 -9.43 -4.23
C ILE A 118 5.36 -9.44 -5.63
N LEU A 119 4.57 -8.43 -5.96
CA LEU A 119 3.81 -8.40 -7.21
C LEU A 119 4.61 -7.87 -8.40
N PHE A 120 5.48 -6.88 -8.19
CA PHE A 120 6.19 -6.18 -9.26
C PHE A 120 7.71 -6.40 -9.24
N GLY A 121 8.24 -7.18 -8.30
CA GLY A 121 9.67 -7.41 -8.14
C GLY A 121 10.45 -6.25 -7.49
N SER A 122 9.86 -5.06 -7.41
CA SER A 122 10.45 -3.88 -6.77
C SER A 122 9.37 -2.88 -6.39
N SER A 123 9.54 -2.20 -5.26
CA SER A 123 8.69 -1.07 -4.86
C SER A 123 8.81 0.16 -5.76
N ALA A 124 9.85 0.21 -6.61
CA ALA A 124 10.08 1.27 -7.59
C ALA A 124 9.71 0.86 -9.04
N ALA A 125 9.10 -0.30 -9.24
CA ALA A 125 8.76 -0.81 -10.59
C ALA A 125 7.63 -0.04 -11.25
N LYS A 126 6.75 0.57 -10.47
CA LYS A 126 5.57 1.30 -10.93
C LYS A 126 5.35 2.56 -10.10
N PRO A 127 4.80 3.63 -10.70
CA PRO A 127 4.25 4.74 -9.94
C PRO A 127 3.19 4.24 -8.95
N VAL A 128 3.22 4.74 -7.72
CA VAL A 128 2.34 4.26 -6.64
C VAL A 128 1.78 5.41 -5.80
N ILE A 129 0.50 5.34 -5.44
CA ILE A 129 -0.09 6.21 -4.43
C ILE A 129 -0.39 5.36 -3.20
N PRO A 130 0.36 5.53 -2.10
CA PRO A 130 0.09 4.84 -0.85
C PRO A 130 -1.10 5.50 -0.14
N VAL A 131 -2.05 4.67 0.29
CA VAL A 131 -3.22 5.08 1.07
C VAL A 131 -3.18 4.31 2.39
N PHE A 132 -2.81 5.02 3.44
CA PHE A 132 -2.83 4.46 4.79
C PHE A 132 -4.26 4.29 5.29
N VAL A 133 -4.53 3.14 5.88
CA VAL A 133 -5.76 2.81 6.59
C VAL A 133 -5.40 2.38 8.01
N ASN A 134 -5.84 3.14 9.00
CA ASN A 134 -5.65 2.72 10.38
C ASN A 134 -6.43 1.43 10.68
N SER A 135 -5.71 0.32 10.73
CA SER A 135 -6.24 -1.00 11.07
C SER A 135 -5.53 -1.65 12.26
N VAL A 136 -4.61 -0.92 12.92
CA VAL A 136 -3.76 -1.43 14.00
C VAL A 136 -3.99 -0.67 15.30
N ALA A 137 -4.12 0.67 15.25
CA ALA A 137 -4.17 1.54 16.42
C ALA A 137 -5.62 1.89 16.83
N GLU A 138 -6.04 1.45 18.01
CA GLU A 138 -7.34 1.82 18.57
C GLU A 138 -7.46 3.34 18.84
N PRO A 139 -8.65 3.96 18.63
CA PRO A 139 -9.90 3.35 18.19
C PRO A 139 -9.97 3.15 16.67
N LEU A 140 -10.40 1.96 16.24
CA LEU A 140 -10.53 1.63 14.82
C LEU A 140 -11.82 2.21 14.22
N GLY A 141 -11.72 2.65 12.98
CA GLY A 141 -12.88 3.08 12.21
C GLY A 141 -13.77 1.88 11.79
N PRO A 142 -15.10 2.08 11.64
CA PRO A 142 -15.96 1.01 11.18
C PRO A 142 -15.68 0.65 9.70
N LEU A 143 -15.75 -0.65 9.36
CA LEU A 143 -15.45 -1.18 8.02
C LEU A 143 -16.24 -0.52 6.88
N ARG A 144 -17.45 0.00 7.16
CA ARG A 144 -18.22 0.76 6.15
C ARG A 144 -17.48 1.99 5.64
N ARG A 145 -16.64 2.64 6.47
CA ARG A 145 -15.83 3.79 6.04
C ARG A 145 -14.71 3.34 5.11
N VAL A 146 -14.05 2.22 5.40
CA VAL A 146 -13.01 1.63 4.54
C VAL A 146 -13.60 1.26 3.17
N ARG A 147 -14.77 0.61 3.16
CA ARG A 147 -15.49 0.30 1.90
C ARG A 147 -15.84 1.56 1.11
N ARG A 148 -16.30 2.62 1.79
CA ARG A 148 -16.62 3.90 1.15
C ARG A 148 -15.37 4.55 0.54
N LEU A 149 -14.22 4.50 1.25
CA LEU A 149 -12.95 4.97 0.74
C LEU A 149 -12.55 4.22 -0.55
N GLY A 150 -12.57 2.88 -0.54
CA GLY A 150 -12.26 2.09 -1.73
C GLY A 150 -13.16 2.39 -2.92
N ALA A 151 -14.49 2.55 -2.68
CA ALA A 151 -15.43 2.91 -3.73
C ALA A 151 -15.16 4.32 -4.31
N ALA A 152 -14.83 5.29 -3.46
CA ALA A 152 -14.51 6.65 -3.90
C ALA A 152 -13.20 6.69 -4.70
N VAL A 153 -12.16 5.96 -4.27
CA VAL A 153 -10.92 5.82 -5.04
C VAL A 153 -11.20 5.20 -6.41
N GLY A 154 -12.00 4.13 -6.47
CA GLY A 154 -12.37 3.51 -7.74
C GLY A 154 -13.17 4.42 -8.68
N SER A 155 -13.98 5.33 -8.14
CA SER A 155 -14.76 6.28 -8.96
C SER A 155 -13.95 7.49 -9.44
N SER A 156 -12.79 7.76 -8.85
CA SER A 156 -11.92 8.88 -9.24
C SER A 156 -11.12 8.59 -10.52
N SER A 157 -11.11 7.35 -10.99
CA SER A 157 -10.23 6.86 -12.05
C SER A 157 -10.51 7.27 -13.52
N PRO A 158 -11.64 7.86 -13.94
CA PRO A 158 -11.77 8.34 -15.31
C PRO A 158 -10.84 9.53 -15.58
N GLY A 159 -9.67 9.26 -16.19
CA GLY A 159 -8.71 10.29 -16.58
C GLY A 159 -7.39 10.30 -15.82
N TRP A 160 -7.06 9.25 -15.07
CA TRP A 160 -5.75 9.09 -14.47
C TRP A 160 -4.73 8.56 -15.47
N THR A 161 -4.63 9.19 -16.62
CA THR A 161 -3.43 9.05 -17.43
C THR A 161 -2.32 9.81 -16.72
N ALA A 162 -1.17 9.17 -16.48
CA ALA A 162 0.06 9.85 -16.14
C ALA A 162 0.32 10.86 -17.27
N GLY A 163 -0.11 12.10 -17.06
CA GLY A 163 0.11 13.18 -18.02
C GLY A 163 1.60 13.43 -18.13
N CYS A 164 2.11 13.47 -19.37
CA CYS A 164 3.44 13.93 -19.75
C CYS A 164 3.80 15.25 -19.10
#